data_ead3417a9af468383afa7302daef89b3
#
_entry.id   ead3417a9af468383afa7302daef89b3
#
_cell.length_a   1.000
_cell.length_b   1.000
_cell.length_c   1.000
_cell.angle_alpha   90.00
_cell.angle_beta   90.00
_cell.angle_gamma   90.00
#
_symmetry.space_group_name_H-M   'P 1'
#
loop_
_entity.id
_entity.type
_entity.pdbx_description
1 polymer ?
#
loop_
_entity_poly.entity_id
_entity_poly.type
_entity_poly.pdbx_seq_one_letter_code
_entity_poly.pdbx_strand_id
1 'polypeptide(L)'
;MSRQTIFRKDFSLVVIGQIISLFGNQILRFALPLYLLNQTGSSALFGTILALSFVPMILLYPIGGIVADRVNKRNIMVILDFMTAILIFLFYLMVGKMDIVPLMAITLTILCGIQGAYQPAVQASIPVLVETKQIMKGNSVVNLVTSLAGMVGPILGGILYSAIGLTPILYVSISCFFAASVMEIFIHIPFEKKKTPGNAVVIGFNDLKDSFRFMFKEKPVLWKMSLVFSSVNLFLTSLILIGLPVIITQHLGFDADTANRFYGYGLGVIAAGAISGGILAGTLSKKLKLKTSPIILIGCALSILMGGIALQMFKGTMETYIVLVIGSGLLVALSTLFQIQVITYLQIVTPKDLIGKVISCVICICMCTNPIGQFIYGIIFEKLESGLYIPFYAAALIMIGIIVLTRRIFYGNDNH
;
A
#
# COMPACT_ATOMS: atom_id res chain seq x y z
N MET A 1 22.30 -24.77 25.86
CA MET A 1 21.75 -24.26 24.59
C MET A 1 21.73 -22.74 24.65
N SER A 2 22.70 -22.07 24.05
CA SER A 2 22.74 -20.62 23.98
C SER A 2 21.51 -20.17 23.17
N ARG A 3 20.68 -19.29 23.73
CA ARG A 3 19.62 -18.57 23.00
C ARG A 3 20.33 -17.75 21.91
N GLN A 4 20.43 -18.31 20.69
CA GLN A 4 20.96 -17.55 19.56
C GLN A 4 19.94 -16.43 19.28
N THR A 5 20.32 -15.22 19.62
CA THR A 5 19.49 -14.03 19.37
C THR A 5 19.39 -13.79 17.87
N ILE A 6 18.17 -13.54 17.39
CA ILE A 6 17.89 -13.20 15.98
C ILE A 6 18.60 -11.88 15.59
N PHE A 7 18.80 -11.00 16.57
CA PHE A 7 19.44 -9.70 16.39
C PHE A 7 20.97 -9.84 16.38
N ARG A 8 21.48 -10.45 15.28
CA ARG A 8 22.90 -10.36 14.93
C ARG A 8 23.16 -8.99 14.31
N LYS A 9 24.41 -8.52 14.33
CA LYS A 9 24.85 -7.19 13.87
C LYS A 9 24.20 -6.80 12.52
N ASP A 10 24.34 -7.65 11.51
CA ASP A 10 23.88 -7.33 10.14
C ASP A 10 22.35 -7.27 10.04
N PHE A 11 21.63 -8.20 10.66
CA PHE A 11 20.17 -8.14 10.70
C PHE A 11 19.66 -6.92 11.48
N SER A 12 20.31 -6.58 12.61
CA SER A 12 19.96 -5.37 13.38
C SER A 12 20.19 -4.10 12.57
N LEU A 13 21.29 -4.01 11.82
CA LEU A 13 21.55 -2.87 10.93
C LEU A 13 20.50 -2.75 9.82
N VAL A 14 20.07 -3.87 9.21
CA VAL A 14 18.96 -3.85 8.23
C VAL A 14 17.67 -3.36 8.88
N VAL A 15 17.32 -3.84 10.07
CA VAL A 15 16.08 -3.43 10.77
C VAL A 15 16.12 -1.94 11.14
N ILE A 16 17.24 -1.43 11.65
CA ILE A 16 17.38 -0.01 12.01
C ILE A 16 17.38 0.86 10.76
N GLY A 17 18.14 0.48 9.72
CA GLY A 17 18.09 1.16 8.41
C GLY A 17 16.69 1.22 7.84
N GLN A 18 15.96 0.11 7.91
CA GLN A 18 14.54 0.03 7.51
C GLN A 18 13.64 0.97 8.32
N ILE A 19 13.81 1.05 9.64
CA ILE A 19 13.06 1.98 10.49
C ILE A 19 13.28 3.41 9.98
N ILE A 20 14.53 3.84 9.82
CA ILE A 20 14.89 5.20 9.43
C ILE A 20 14.36 5.51 8.02
N SER A 21 14.62 4.64 7.04
CA SER A 21 14.20 4.81 5.64
C SER A 21 12.68 4.80 5.51
N LEU A 22 11.96 3.86 6.17
CA LEU A 22 10.51 3.77 6.11
C LEU A 22 9.82 4.98 6.75
N PHE A 23 10.31 5.48 7.89
CA PHE A 23 9.75 6.69 8.50
C PHE A 23 9.90 7.90 7.57
N GLY A 24 11.10 8.12 7.01
CA GLY A 24 11.33 9.16 6.01
C GLY A 24 10.39 9.04 4.80
N ASN A 25 10.21 7.80 4.31
CA ASN A 25 9.33 7.51 3.17
C ASN A 25 7.85 7.79 3.50
N GLN A 26 7.35 7.31 4.63
CA GLN A 26 5.93 7.46 4.99
C GLN A 26 5.55 8.93 5.24
N ILE A 27 6.45 9.71 5.83
CA ILE A 27 6.26 11.16 6.00
C ILE A 27 6.20 11.85 4.62
N LEU A 28 7.10 11.51 3.69
CA LEU A 28 7.09 12.06 2.33
C LEU A 28 5.85 11.65 1.53
N ARG A 29 5.46 10.40 1.61
CA ARG A 29 4.25 9.87 0.94
C ARG A 29 2.97 10.50 1.44
N PHE A 30 2.98 11.05 2.64
CA PHE A 30 1.91 11.90 3.15
C PHE A 30 2.06 13.34 2.63
N ALA A 31 3.23 13.95 2.87
CA ALA A 31 3.43 15.39 2.68
C ALA A 31 3.42 15.83 1.21
N LEU A 32 4.08 15.08 0.30
CA LEU A 32 4.19 15.48 -1.10
C LEU A 32 2.83 15.49 -1.83
N PRO A 33 2.01 14.41 -1.79
CA PRO A 33 0.69 14.45 -2.41
C PRO A 33 -0.23 15.49 -1.79
N LEU A 34 -0.20 15.65 -0.46
CA LEU A 34 -1.01 16.65 0.23
C LEU A 34 -0.60 18.08 -0.15
N TYR A 35 0.71 18.34 -0.26
CA TYR A 35 1.22 19.62 -0.76
C TYR A 35 0.72 19.90 -2.18
N LEU A 36 0.74 18.92 -3.08
CA LEU A 36 0.20 19.07 -4.43
C LEU A 36 -1.29 19.43 -4.38
N LEU A 37 -2.09 18.71 -3.59
CA LEU A 37 -3.52 18.97 -3.44
C LEU A 37 -3.78 20.38 -2.90
N ASN A 38 -3.05 20.80 -1.87
CA ASN A 38 -3.19 22.13 -1.27
C ASN A 38 -2.77 23.27 -2.22
N GLN A 39 -1.75 23.05 -3.06
CA GLN A 39 -1.26 24.05 -4.01
C GLN A 39 -2.14 24.18 -5.26
N THR A 40 -2.70 23.06 -5.73
CA THR A 40 -3.47 23.07 -6.98
C THR A 40 -4.97 23.16 -6.76
N GLY A 41 -5.46 22.76 -5.59
CA GLY A 41 -6.90 22.61 -5.33
C GLY A 41 -7.57 21.52 -6.17
N SER A 42 -6.83 20.84 -7.08
CA SER A 42 -7.39 19.90 -8.05
C SER A 42 -7.26 18.45 -7.58
N SER A 43 -8.39 17.84 -7.31
CA SER A 43 -8.48 16.41 -7.01
C SER A 43 -8.19 15.52 -8.22
N ALA A 44 -8.47 16.02 -9.44
CA ALA A 44 -8.15 15.32 -10.68
C ALA A 44 -6.63 15.23 -10.87
N LEU A 45 -5.89 16.33 -10.70
CA LEU A 45 -4.42 16.31 -10.75
C LEU A 45 -3.82 15.41 -9.66
N PHE A 46 -4.33 15.52 -8.43
CA PHE A 46 -3.92 14.67 -7.31
C PHE A 46 -4.10 13.19 -7.64
N GLY A 47 -5.31 12.76 -8.05
CA GLY A 47 -5.60 11.38 -8.40
C GLY A 47 -4.80 10.87 -9.60
N THR A 48 -4.64 11.71 -10.65
CA THR A 48 -3.88 11.37 -11.85
C THR A 48 -2.40 11.15 -11.56
N ILE A 49 -1.77 12.06 -10.80
CA ILE A 49 -0.35 11.96 -10.46
C ILE A 49 -0.09 10.75 -9.56
N LEU A 50 -0.95 10.50 -8.57
CA LEU A 50 -0.86 9.29 -7.77
C LEU A 50 -0.99 8.03 -8.63
N ALA A 51 -1.98 7.98 -9.53
CA ALA A 51 -2.18 6.85 -10.43
C ALA A 51 -0.95 6.59 -11.32
N LEU A 52 -0.41 7.63 -11.96
CA LEU A 52 0.78 7.52 -12.80
C LEU A 52 2.00 7.06 -12.01
N SER A 53 2.15 7.53 -10.78
CA SER A 53 3.29 7.17 -9.91
C SER A 53 3.33 5.69 -9.57
N PHE A 54 2.19 4.99 -9.53
CA PHE A 54 2.14 3.55 -9.27
C PHE A 54 2.63 2.70 -10.44
N VAL A 55 2.57 3.20 -11.68
CA VAL A 55 2.95 2.43 -12.87
C VAL A 55 4.40 1.92 -12.81
N PRO A 56 5.41 2.75 -12.54
CA PRO A 56 6.78 2.27 -12.38
C PRO A 56 6.95 1.28 -11.23
N MET A 57 6.25 1.48 -10.12
CA MET A 57 6.30 0.56 -8.99
C MET A 57 5.84 -0.85 -9.39
N ILE A 58 4.72 -0.95 -10.12
CA ILE A 58 4.17 -2.22 -10.59
C ILE A 58 5.16 -2.91 -11.54
N LEU A 59 5.78 -2.15 -12.46
CA LEU A 59 6.74 -2.68 -13.44
C LEU A 59 8.07 -3.08 -12.80
N LEU A 60 8.57 -2.28 -11.86
CA LEU A 60 9.88 -2.48 -11.24
C LEU A 60 9.86 -3.49 -10.10
N TYR A 61 8.70 -3.81 -9.50
CA TYR A 61 8.61 -4.77 -8.40
C TYR A 61 9.09 -6.18 -8.81
N PRO A 62 8.62 -6.80 -9.91
CA PRO A 62 9.14 -8.09 -10.37
C PRO A 62 10.59 -7.98 -10.86
N ILE A 63 10.97 -6.88 -11.51
CA ILE A 63 12.34 -6.64 -11.96
C ILE A 63 13.29 -6.53 -10.77
N GLY A 64 12.87 -5.82 -9.72
CA GLY A 64 13.61 -5.68 -8.46
C GLY A 64 13.89 -7.03 -7.80
N GLY A 65 12.92 -7.96 -7.79
CA GLY A 65 13.12 -9.33 -7.32
C GLY A 65 14.19 -10.07 -8.11
N ILE A 66 14.14 -9.99 -9.42
CA ILE A 66 15.13 -10.62 -10.32
C ILE A 66 16.54 -10.02 -10.12
N VAL A 67 16.62 -8.70 -9.98
CA VAL A 67 17.90 -8.01 -9.71
C VAL A 67 18.44 -8.36 -8.33
N ALA A 68 17.57 -8.46 -7.32
CA ALA A 68 17.94 -8.86 -5.96
C ALA A 68 18.52 -10.29 -5.87
N ASP A 69 18.15 -11.18 -6.80
CA ASP A 69 18.74 -12.52 -6.88
C ASP A 69 20.13 -12.54 -7.56
N ARG A 70 20.44 -11.54 -8.39
CA ARG A 70 21.65 -11.49 -9.22
C ARG A 70 22.71 -10.48 -8.76
N VAL A 71 22.33 -9.52 -7.92
CA VAL A 71 23.21 -8.47 -7.41
C VAL A 71 23.23 -8.52 -5.89
N ASN A 72 24.31 -8.06 -5.29
CA ASN A 72 24.38 -7.97 -3.83
C ASN A 72 23.26 -7.05 -3.30
N LYS A 73 22.39 -7.62 -2.49
CA LYS A 73 21.19 -6.97 -1.94
C LYS A 73 21.53 -5.69 -1.16
N ARG A 74 22.67 -5.71 -0.43
CA ARG A 74 23.20 -4.53 0.25
C ARG A 74 23.42 -3.36 -0.73
N ASN A 75 24.08 -3.63 -1.85
CA ASN A 75 24.40 -2.58 -2.83
C ASN A 75 23.11 -1.99 -3.44
N ILE A 76 22.07 -2.83 -3.65
CA ILE A 76 20.78 -2.35 -4.14
C ILE A 76 20.16 -1.40 -3.11
N MET A 77 20.11 -1.78 -1.84
CA MET A 77 19.54 -0.96 -0.77
C MET A 77 20.29 0.37 -0.63
N VAL A 78 21.61 0.33 -0.48
CA VAL A 78 22.48 1.53 -0.38
C VAL A 78 22.28 2.48 -1.55
N ILE A 79 22.32 1.98 -2.79
CA ILE A 79 22.19 2.81 -3.99
C ILE A 79 20.81 3.44 -4.06
N LEU A 80 19.74 2.68 -3.77
CA LEU A 80 18.38 3.17 -3.89
C LEU A 80 18.03 4.19 -2.80
N ASP A 81 18.48 4.00 -1.55
CA ASP A 81 18.29 5.00 -0.49
C ASP A 81 19.10 6.27 -0.78
N PHE A 82 20.33 6.13 -1.28
CA PHE A 82 21.13 7.28 -1.69
C PHE A 82 20.51 8.04 -2.87
N MET A 83 20.00 7.31 -3.88
CA MET A 83 19.26 7.92 -5.00
C MET A 83 18.00 8.65 -4.51
N THR A 84 17.31 8.10 -3.51
CA THR A 84 16.15 8.77 -2.90
C THR A 84 16.56 10.06 -2.21
N ALA A 85 17.64 10.06 -1.44
CA ALA A 85 18.16 11.28 -0.81
C ALA A 85 18.48 12.36 -1.85
N ILE A 86 19.16 11.99 -2.95
CA ILE A 86 19.47 12.91 -4.06
C ILE A 86 18.18 13.40 -4.74
N LEU A 87 17.23 12.54 -5.02
CA LEU A 87 15.96 12.90 -5.64
C LEU A 87 15.21 13.95 -4.82
N ILE A 88 15.10 13.75 -3.50
CA ILE A 88 14.42 14.71 -2.62
C ILE A 88 15.22 16.00 -2.48
N PHE A 89 16.54 15.94 -2.49
CA PHE A 89 17.40 17.14 -2.52
C PHE A 89 17.21 17.95 -3.81
N LEU A 90 17.15 17.29 -4.97
CA LEU A 90 16.85 17.95 -6.24
C LEU A 90 15.44 18.56 -6.25
N PHE A 91 14.45 17.83 -5.72
CA PHE A 91 13.10 18.36 -5.55
C PHE A 91 13.12 19.64 -4.69
N TYR A 92 13.83 19.63 -3.56
CA TYR A 92 13.98 20.81 -2.69
C TYR A 92 14.57 22.02 -3.44
N LEU A 93 15.59 21.80 -4.29
CA LEU A 93 16.20 22.90 -5.06
C LEU A 93 15.30 23.45 -6.16
N MET A 94 14.34 22.65 -6.65
CA MET A 94 13.46 22.99 -7.77
C MET A 94 12.09 23.50 -7.30
N VAL A 95 11.67 23.17 -6.09
CA VAL A 95 10.39 23.65 -5.54
C VAL A 95 10.40 25.18 -5.47
N GLY A 96 9.34 25.81 -5.98
CA GLY A 96 9.23 27.26 -6.09
C GLY A 96 9.96 27.90 -7.31
N LYS A 97 10.72 27.12 -8.09
CA LYS A 97 11.39 27.57 -9.34
C LYS A 97 10.78 26.96 -10.60
N MET A 98 10.09 25.84 -10.47
CA MET A 98 9.41 25.12 -11.56
C MET A 98 7.95 24.94 -11.21
N ASP A 99 7.13 24.69 -12.25
CA ASP A 99 5.73 24.33 -12.04
C ASP A 99 5.63 23.07 -11.19
N ILE A 100 4.78 23.16 -10.16
CA ILE A 100 4.67 22.10 -9.14
C ILE A 100 4.13 20.79 -9.71
N VAL A 101 3.24 20.85 -10.71
CA VAL A 101 2.58 19.66 -11.27
C VAL A 101 3.57 18.70 -11.95
N PRO A 102 4.40 19.12 -12.94
CA PRO A 102 5.39 18.24 -13.55
C PRO A 102 6.48 17.84 -12.54
N LEU A 103 6.88 18.74 -11.64
CA LEU A 103 7.89 18.43 -10.62
C LEU A 103 7.41 17.31 -9.69
N MET A 104 6.18 17.37 -9.22
CA MET A 104 5.56 16.34 -8.39
C MET A 104 5.37 15.02 -9.15
N ALA A 105 4.88 15.09 -10.40
CA ALA A 105 4.67 13.91 -11.23
C ALA A 105 5.98 13.12 -11.40
N ILE A 106 7.07 13.80 -11.75
CA ILE A 106 8.39 13.18 -11.92
C ILE A 106 8.89 12.62 -10.59
N THR A 107 8.84 13.42 -9.52
CA THR A 107 9.39 13.02 -8.21
C THR A 107 8.65 11.83 -7.63
N LEU A 108 7.32 11.84 -7.60
CA LEU A 108 6.52 10.73 -7.07
C LEU A 108 6.66 9.48 -7.93
N THR A 109 6.75 9.63 -9.26
CA THR A 109 6.95 8.53 -10.20
C THR A 109 8.29 7.81 -9.95
N ILE A 110 9.38 8.57 -9.80
CA ILE A 110 10.71 8.01 -9.50
C ILE A 110 10.73 7.42 -8.09
N LEU A 111 10.16 8.09 -7.09
CA LEU A 111 10.08 7.63 -5.70
C LEU A 111 9.35 6.28 -5.59
N CYS A 112 8.20 6.15 -6.25
CA CYS A 112 7.44 4.90 -6.30
C CYS A 112 8.21 3.80 -7.06
N GLY A 113 8.90 4.15 -8.15
CA GLY A 113 9.76 3.23 -8.90
C GLY A 113 10.92 2.69 -8.05
N ILE A 114 11.62 3.56 -7.33
CA ILE A 114 12.68 3.16 -6.38
C ILE A 114 12.12 2.19 -5.34
N GLN A 115 10.96 2.49 -4.76
CA GLN A 115 10.35 1.62 -3.76
C GLN A 115 9.97 0.24 -4.34
N GLY A 116 9.50 0.20 -5.60
CA GLY A 116 9.21 -1.05 -6.30
C GLY A 116 10.43 -1.96 -6.43
N ALA A 117 11.63 -1.40 -6.57
CA ALA A 117 12.88 -2.15 -6.63
C ALA A 117 13.49 -2.46 -5.23
N TYR A 118 13.29 -1.57 -4.26
CA TYR A 118 13.86 -1.66 -2.91
C TYR A 118 13.24 -2.78 -2.07
N GLN A 119 11.91 -2.86 -2.05
CA GLN A 119 11.17 -3.83 -1.22
C GLN A 119 11.55 -5.31 -1.49
N PRO A 120 11.65 -5.76 -2.75
CA PRO A 120 12.12 -7.13 -3.02
C PRO A 120 13.54 -7.38 -2.53
N ALA A 121 14.45 -6.40 -2.59
CA ALA A 121 15.82 -6.55 -2.12
C ALA A 121 15.88 -6.76 -0.61
N VAL A 122 15.09 -6.01 0.16
CA VAL A 122 14.94 -6.18 1.62
C VAL A 122 14.39 -7.56 1.94
N GLN A 123 13.29 -7.97 1.32
CA GLN A 123 12.68 -9.27 1.57
C GLN A 123 13.64 -10.43 1.23
N ALA A 124 14.39 -10.31 0.14
CA ALA A 124 15.39 -11.29 -0.27
C ALA A 124 16.63 -11.32 0.64
N SER A 125 16.90 -10.27 1.43
CA SER A 125 18.01 -10.23 2.38
C SER A 125 17.76 -11.05 3.64
N ILE A 126 16.48 -11.15 4.08
CA ILE A 126 16.12 -11.80 5.35
C ILE A 126 16.60 -13.26 5.44
N PRO A 127 16.33 -14.14 4.44
CA PRO A 127 16.77 -15.54 4.52
C PRO A 127 18.29 -15.72 4.52
N VAL A 128 19.04 -14.70 4.11
CA VAL A 128 20.51 -14.72 4.05
C VAL A 128 21.12 -14.26 5.39
N LEU A 129 20.40 -13.41 6.12
CA LEU A 129 20.87 -12.78 7.37
C LEU A 129 20.48 -13.55 8.62
N VAL A 130 19.43 -14.37 8.56
CA VAL A 130 18.93 -15.14 9.69
C VAL A 130 18.96 -16.65 9.41
N GLU A 131 19.07 -17.46 10.48
CA GLU A 131 19.00 -18.91 10.33
C GLU A 131 17.64 -19.36 9.80
N THR A 132 17.59 -20.47 9.05
CA THR A 132 16.36 -20.99 8.44
C THR A 132 15.20 -21.14 9.43
N LYS A 133 15.52 -21.56 10.68
CA LYS A 133 14.50 -21.69 11.76
C LYS A 133 13.94 -20.34 12.25
N GLN A 134 14.62 -19.23 11.95
CA GLN A 134 14.30 -17.88 12.41
C GLN A 134 13.74 -16.97 11.29
N ILE A 135 13.64 -17.43 10.05
CA ILE A 135 13.14 -16.65 8.90
C ILE A 135 11.75 -16.08 9.20
N MET A 136 10.84 -16.88 9.78
CA MET A 136 9.51 -16.42 10.17
C MET A 136 9.58 -15.25 11.15
N LYS A 137 10.46 -15.31 12.15
CA LYS A 137 10.65 -14.20 13.10
C LYS A 137 11.26 -12.98 12.44
N GLY A 138 12.21 -13.16 11.51
CA GLY A 138 12.81 -12.07 10.73
C GLY A 138 11.77 -11.32 9.90
N ASN A 139 10.94 -12.07 9.17
CA ASN A 139 9.82 -11.50 8.42
C ASN A 139 8.81 -10.78 9.32
N SER A 140 8.52 -11.34 10.50
CA SER A 140 7.62 -10.72 11.48
C SER A 140 8.14 -9.39 11.99
N VAL A 141 9.46 -9.27 12.26
CA VAL A 141 10.08 -8.00 12.68
C VAL A 141 9.98 -6.95 11.58
N VAL A 142 10.33 -7.30 10.33
CA VAL A 142 10.25 -6.36 9.19
C VAL A 142 8.80 -5.94 8.93
N ASN A 143 7.84 -6.86 8.99
CA ASN A 143 6.42 -6.54 8.84
C ASN A 143 5.90 -5.63 9.98
N LEU A 144 6.34 -5.86 11.21
CA LEU A 144 5.99 -5.01 12.35
C LEU A 144 6.51 -3.58 12.15
N VAL A 145 7.77 -3.43 11.73
CA VAL A 145 8.38 -2.12 11.43
C VAL A 145 7.61 -1.42 10.32
N THR A 146 7.28 -2.12 9.23
CA THR A 146 6.50 -1.56 8.12
C THR A 146 5.11 -1.12 8.56
N SER A 147 4.43 -1.91 9.38
CA SER A 147 3.10 -1.58 9.92
C SER A 147 3.14 -0.38 10.85
N LEU A 148 4.12 -0.33 11.74
CA LEU A 148 4.31 0.81 12.66
C LEU A 148 4.66 2.10 11.89
N ALA A 149 5.56 2.02 10.91
CA ALA A 149 5.88 3.16 10.06
C ALA A 149 4.66 3.65 9.28
N GLY A 150 3.83 2.72 8.75
CA GLY A 150 2.59 3.03 8.05
C GLY A 150 1.52 3.67 8.93
N MET A 151 1.51 3.38 10.24
CA MET A 151 0.59 3.98 11.20
C MET A 151 1.08 5.34 11.71
N VAL A 152 2.32 5.38 12.17
CA VAL A 152 2.90 6.56 12.84
C VAL A 152 3.36 7.62 11.83
N GLY A 153 3.86 7.20 10.67
CA GLY A 153 4.39 8.09 9.64
C GLY A 153 3.41 9.16 9.16
N PRO A 154 2.20 8.81 8.73
CA PRO A 154 1.19 9.79 8.32
C PRO A 154 0.75 10.74 9.46
N ILE A 155 0.66 10.23 10.70
CA ILE A 155 0.33 11.06 11.88
C ILE A 155 1.41 12.10 12.09
N LEU A 156 2.68 11.67 12.14
CA LEU A 156 3.81 12.59 12.25
C LEU A 156 3.91 13.51 11.05
N GLY A 157 3.67 12.99 9.84
CA GLY A 157 3.63 13.77 8.60
C GLY A 157 2.61 14.90 8.67
N GLY A 158 1.40 14.62 9.14
CA GLY A 158 0.33 15.62 9.30
C GLY A 158 0.66 16.68 10.34
N ILE A 159 1.18 16.28 11.50
CA ILE A 159 1.59 17.21 12.56
C ILE A 159 2.76 18.07 12.09
N LEU A 160 3.81 17.46 11.52
CA LEU A 160 4.99 18.21 11.06
C LEU A 160 4.63 19.13 9.89
N TYR A 161 3.87 18.65 8.90
CA TYR A 161 3.48 19.43 7.75
C TYR A 161 2.67 20.68 8.15
N SER A 162 1.73 20.52 9.09
CA SER A 162 0.94 21.61 9.62
C SER A 162 1.75 22.59 10.49
N ALA A 163 2.69 22.08 11.31
CA ALA A 163 3.45 22.90 12.25
C ALA A 163 4.60 23.67 11.59
N ILE A 164 5.30 23.08 10.64
CA ILE A 164 6.56 23.58 10.08
C ILE A 164 6.62 23.58 8.55
N GLY A 165 5.56 23.14 7.87
CA GLY A 165 5.46 23.11 6.41
C GLY A 165 6.29 22.02 5.74
N LEU A 166 6.39 22.09 4.39
CA LEU A 166 7.05 21.05 3.58
C LEU A 166 8.58 21.06 3.71
N THR A 167 9.21 22.23 3.72
CA THR A 167 10.68 22.37 3.65
C THR A 167 11.43 21.59 4.74
N PRO A 168 11.08 21.73 6.04
CA PRO A 168 11.75 20.93 7.09
C PRO A 168 11.52 19.41 6.95
N ILE A 169 10.36 19.00 6.43
CA ILE A 169 10.10 17.58 6.14
C ILE A 169 11.06 17.05 5.09
N LEU A 170 11.35 17.83 4.04
CA LEU A 170 12.33 17.46 3.03
C LEU A 170 13.72 17.27 3.66
N TYR A 171 14.17 18.18 4.53
CA TYR A 171 15.46 18.04 5.23
C TYR A 171 15.51 16.79 6.10
N VAL A 172 14.47 16.53 6.89
CA VAL A 172 14.38 15.30 7.72
C VAL A 172 14.45 14.06 6.84
N SER A 173 13.70 14.03 5.74
CA SER A 173 13.67 12.88 4.85
C SER A 173 15.01 12.65 4.14
N ILE A 174 15.66 13.71 3.64
CA ILE A 174 17.02 13.61 3.06
C ILE A 174 17.98 13.04 4.08
N SER A 175 17.94 13.54 5.33
CA SER A 175 18.80 13.07 6.41
C SER A 175 18.54 11.61 6.76
N CYS A 176 17.26 11.19 6.80
CA CYS A 176 16.87 9.80 7.05
C CYS A 176 17.41 8.86 5.96
N PHE A 177 17.18 9.17 4.68
CA PHE A 177 17.65 8.31 3.58
C PHE A 177 19.17 8.29 3.48
N PHE A 178 19.83 9.41 3.70
CA PHE A 178 21.29 9.46 3.75
C PHE A 178 21.85 8.64 4.91
N ALA A 179 21.30 8.78 6.11
CA ALA A 179 21.70 8.01 7.28
C ALA A 179 21.44 6.51 7.10
N ALA A 180 20.28 6.11 6.53
CA ALA A 180 19.97 4.73 6.21
C ALA A 180 20.99 4.15 5.22
N SER A 181 21.27 4.86 4.12
CA SER A 181 22.26 4.47 3.12
C SER A 181 23.65 4.28 3.72
N VAL A 182 24.12 5.22 4.59
CA VAL A 182 25.40 5.10 5.28
C VAL A 182 25.42 3.88 6.22
N MET A 183 24.35 3.64 6.98
CA MET A 183 24.26 2.46 7.85
C MET A 183 24.28 1.15 7.05
N GLU A 184 23.61 1.12 5.91
CA GLU A 184 23.53 -0.06 5.04
C GLU A 184 24.89 -0.43 4.43
N ILE A 185 25.83 0.52 4.27
CA ILE A 185 27.20 0.25 3.81
C ILE A 185 27.91 -0.73 4.78
N PHE A 186 27.61 -0.67 6.07
CA PHE A 186 28.24 -1.51 7.09
C PHE A 186 27.61 -2.91 7.22
N ILE A 187 26.55 -3.20 6.48
CA ILE A 187 25.92 -4.51 6.46
C ILE A 187 26.77 -5.47 5.61
N HIS A 188 26.99 -6.66 6.14
CA HIS A 188 27.66 -7.74 5.40
C HIS A 188 26.63 -8.78 4.98
N ILE A 189 26.23 -8.76 3.70
CA ILE A 189 25.35 -9.78 3.10
C ILE A 189 26.20 -10.69 2.24
N PRO A 190 26.36 -11.98 2.61
CA PRO A 190 27.05 -12.96 1.75
C PRO A 190 26.36 -13.03 0.37
N PHE A 191 27.14 -12.89 -0.66
CA PHE A 191 26.63 -12.92 -2.03
C PHE A 191 27.40 -13.94 -2.87
N GLU A 192 26.71 -14.98 -3.31
CA GLU A 192 27.20 -15.93 -4.31
C GLU A 192 26.50 -15.66 -5.64
N LYS A 193 27.29 -15.37 -6.66
CA LYS A 193 26.77 -15.11 -8.01
C LYS A 193 26.21 -16.40 -8.62
N LYS A 194 24.91 -16.64 -8.47
CA LYS A 194 24.26 -17.78 -9.13
C LYS A 194 24.22 -17.55 -10.63
N LYS A 195 24.87 -18.43 -11.40
CA LYS A 195 24.67 -18.53 -12.85
C LYS A 195 23.33 -19.20 -13.11
N THR A 196 22.25 -18.46 -13.21
CA THR A 196 20.97 -18.99 -13.70
C THR A 196 21.01 -18.95 -15.24
N PRO A 197 20.94 -20.09 -15.93
CA PRO A 197 20.83 -20.12 -17.37
C PRO A 197 19.45 -19.62 -17.78
N GLY A 198 19.39 -18.59 -18.62
CA GLY A 198 18.16 -18.08 -19.21
C GLY A 198 17.92 -16.58 -18.98
N ASN A 199 17.11 -16.01 -19.88
CA ASN A 199 16.67 -14.63 -19.75
C ASN A 199 15.57 -14.55 -18.70
N ALA A 200 15.85 -13.94 -17.55
CA ALA A 200 14.94 -13.89 -16.41
C ALA A 200 13.59 -13.23 -16.73
N VAL A 201 13.56 -12.32 -17.71
CA VAL A 201 12.30 -11.70 -18.19
C VAL A 201 11.44 -12.75 -18.89
N VAL A 202 12.06 -13.65 -19.69
CA VAL A 202 11.34 -14.73 -20.38
C VAL A 202 10.81 -15.75 -19.37
N ILE A 203 11.60 -16.08 -18.34
CA ILE A 203 11.18 -16.97 -17.25
C ILE A 203 9.98 -16.36 -16.49
N GLY A 204 10.08 -15.10 -16.11
CA GLY A 204 8.98 -14.40 -15.42
C GLY A 204 7.71 -14.30 -16.27
N PHE A 205 7.83 -14.09 -17.57
CA PHE A 205 6.69 -14.07 -18.49
C PHE A 205 6.04 -15.46 -18.65
N ASN A 206 6.83 -16.51 -18.75
CA ASN A 206 6.31 -17.88 -18.80
C ASN A 206 5.63 -18.27 -17.48
N ASP A 207 6.21 -17.87 -16.34
CA ASP A 207 5.63 -18.09 -15.02
C ASP A 207 4.28 -17.37 -14.86
N LEU A 208 4.14 -16.15 -15.36
CA LEU A 208 2.86 -15.44 -15.42
C LEU A 208 1.85 -16.17 -16.31
N LYS A 209 2.27 -16.60 -17.48
CA LYS A 209 1.42 -17.34 -18.43
C LYS A 209 0.90 -18.65 -17.83
N ASP A 210 1.75 -19.40 -17.13
CA ASP A 210 1.37 -20.65 -16.46
C ASP A 210 0.41 -20.39 -15.31
N SER A 211 0.64 -19.31 -14.53
CA SER A 211 -0.27 -18.88 -13.46
C SER A 211 -1.65 -18.50 -13.99
N PHE A 212 -1.69 -17.72 -15.08
CA PHE A 212 -2.93 -17.37 -15.76
C PHE A 212 -3.66 -18.63 -16.27
N ARG A 213 -2.93 -19.53 -16.93
CA ARG A 213 -3.50 -20.79 -17.42
C ARG A 213 -4.12 -21.62 -16.29
N PHE A 214 -3.40 -21.76 -15.17
CA PHE A 214 -3.89 -22.46 -13.98
C PHE A 214 -5.15 -21.80 -13.41
N MET A 215 -5.13 -20.48 -13.21
CA MET A 215 -6.26 -19.72 -12.65
C MET A 215 -7.49 -19.77 -13.55
N PHE A 216 -7.33 -19.66 -14.88
CA PHE A 216 -8.46 -19.61 -15.81
C PHE A 216 -9.02 -20.98 -16.17
N LYS A 217 -8.15 -21.99 -16.36
CA LYS A 217 -8.58 -23.30 -16.89
C LYS A 217 -8.75 -24.36 -15.80
N GLU A 218 -7.83 -24.43 -14.84
CA GLU A 218 -7.83 -25.50 -13.85
C GLU A 218 -8.62 -25.12 -12.59
N LYS A 219 -8.52 -23.89 -12.12
CA LYS A 219 -9.19 -23.39 -10.92
C LYS A 219 -9.87 -22.03 -11.13
N PRO A 220 -11.00 -21.99 -11.88
CA PRO A 220 -11.68 -20.73 -12.21
C PRO A 220 -12.15 -19.90 -10.99
N VAL A 221 -12.28 -20.53 -9.82
CA VAL A 221 -12.63 -19.85 -8.57
C VAL A 221 -11.56 -18.83 -8.19
N LEU A 222 -10.27 -19.12 -8.43
CA LEU A 222 -9.15 -18.25 -8.09
C LEU A 222 -9.21 -16.94 -8.89
N TRP A 223 -9.51 -17.02 -10.17
CA TRP A 223 -9.72 -15.85 -11.03
C TRP A 223 -10.88 -14.98 -10.54
N LYS A 224 -12.03 -15.62 -10.26
CA LYS A 224 -13.21 -14.93 -9.76
C LYS A 224 -12.96 -14.23 -8.42
N MET A 225 -12.21 -14.87 -7.51
CA MET A 225 -11.78 -14.27 -6.24
C MET A 225 -10.86 -13.07 -6.46
N SER A 226 -9.92 -13.18 -7.40
CA SER A 226 -9.03 -12.07 -7.75
C SER A 226 -9.83 -10.86 -8.27
N LEU A 227 -10.87 -11.09 -9.09
CA LEU A 227 -11.75 -10.02 -9.56
C LEU A 227 -12.53 -9.35 -8.41
N VAL A 228 -13.06 -10.14 -7.46
CA VAL A 228 -13.73 -9.58 -6.29
C VAL A 228 -12.77 -8.74 -5.46
N PHE A 229 -11.56 -9.24 -5.20
CA PHE A 229 -10.55 -8.50 -4.45
C PHE A 229 -10.10 -7.22 -5.18
N SER A 230 -9.87 -7.30 -6.49
CA SER A 230 -9.58 -6.14 -7.33
C SER A 230 -10.70 -5.10 -7.33
N SER A 231 -11.96 -5.55 -7.31
CA SER A 231 -13.11 -4.65 -7.23
C SER A 231 -13.19 -3.91 -5.89
N VAL A 232 -12.86 -4.57 -4.77
CA VAL A 232 -12.75 -3.91 -3.46
C VAL A 232 -11.68 -2.81 -3.50
N ASN A 233 -10.52 -3.08 -4.09
CA ASN A 233 -9.45 -2.09 -4.24
C ASN A 233 -9.88 -0.93 -5.15
N LEU A 234 -10.49 -1.24 -6.30
CA LEU A 234 -10.91 -0.25 -7.29
C LEU A 234 -11.96 0.71 -6.72
N PHE A 235 -13.03 0.17 -6.13
CA PHE A 235 -14.19 0.97 -5.75
C PHE A 235 -14.15 1.48 -4.32
N LEU A 236 -13.59 0.75 -3.35
CA LEU A 236 -13.61 1.15 -1.95
C LEU A 236 -12.30 1.75 -1.49
N THR A 237 -11.18 1.07 -1.71
CA THR A 237 -9.87 1.55 -1.24
C THR A 237 -9.48 2.85 -1.96
N SER A 238 -9.68 2.91 -3.28
CA SER A 238 -9.38 4.12 -4.06
C SER A 238 -10.29 5.30 -3.73
N LEU A 239 -11.58 5.05 -3.40
CA LEU A 239 -12.49 6.07 -2.92
C LEU A 239 -11.98 6.75 -1.65
N ILE A 240 -11.53 5.95 -0.68
CA ILE A 240 -10.97 6.50 0.56
C ILE A 240 -9.64 7.21 0.32
N LEU A 241 -8.77 6.62 -0.49
CA LEU A 241 -7.43 7.18 -0.76
C LEU A 241 -7.48 8.57 -1.40
N ILE A 242 -8.43 8.80 -2.30
CA ILE A 242 -8.62 10.09 -2.98
C ILE A 242 -9.65 10.97 -2.25
N GLY A 243 -10.77 10.40 -1.85
CA GLY A 243 -11.87 11.16 -1.25
C GLY A 243 -11.56 11.69 0.14
N LEU A 244 -10.87 10.91 0.98
CA LEU A 244 -10.59 11.34 2.36
C LEU A 244 -9.78 12.64 2.42
N PRO A 245 -8.60 12.80 1.75
CA PRO A 245 -7.88 14.05 1.76
C PRO A 245 -8.68 15.19 1.14
N VAL A 246 -9.34 14.98 0.00
CA VAL A 246 -10.14 16.01 -0.67
C VAL A 246 -11.27 16.51 0.24
N ILE A 247 -12.03 15.61 0.85
CA ILE A 247 -13.13 15.97 1.73
C ILE A 247 -12.62 16.73 2.96
N ILE A 248 -11.60 16.21 3.64
CA ILE A 248 -11.09 16.81 4.88
C ILE A 248 -10.46 18.20 4.62
N THR A 249 -9.67 18.34 3.53
CA THR A 249 -8.91 19.57 3.30
C THR A 249 -9.67 20.64 2.52
N GLN A 250 -10.72 20.27 1.77
CA GLN A 250 -11.40 21.22 0.89
C GLN A 250 -12.87 21.46 1.23
N HIS A 251 -13.54 20.48 1.89
CA HIS A 251 -15.00 20.52 2.01
C HIS A 251 -15.54 20.52 3.45
N LEU A 252 -14.76 20.10 4.46
CA LEU A 252 -15.23 20.09 5.85
C LEU A 252 -15.15 21.45 6.54
N GLY A 253 -14.56 22.47 5.89
CA GLY A 253 -14.51 23.83 6.43
C GLY A 253 -13.54 24.04 7.60
N PHE A 254 -12.59 23.14 7.80
CA PHE A 254 -11.48 23.32 8.73
C PHE A 254 -10.46 24.31 8.14
N ASP A 255 -9.75 25.03 9.00
CA ASP A 255 -8.56 25.77 8.58
C ASP A 255 -7.49 24.79 8.04
N ALA A 256 -6.62 25.26 7.15
CA ALA A 256 -5.66 24.42 6.43
C ALA A 256 -4.77 23.58 7.37
N ASP A 257 -4.31 24.16 8.47
CA ASP A 257 -3.45 23.48 9.43
C ASP A 257 -4.19 22.36 10.18
N THR A 258 -5.41 22.64 10.62
CA THR A 258 -6.28 21.65 11.29
C THR A 258 -6.68 20.53 10.32
N ALA A 259 -7.04 20.87 9.09
CA ALA A 259 -7.39 19.90 8.04
C ALA A 259 -6.23 18.93 7.75
N ASN A 260 -5.01 19.45 7.62
CA ASN A 260 -3.81 18.64 7.37
C ASN A 260 -3.50 17.70 8.53
N ARG A 261 -3.64 18.17 9.80
CA ARG A 261 -3.49 17.31 10.99
C ARG A 261 -4.58 16.24 11.04
N PHE A 262 -5.81 16.59 10.80
CA PHE A 262 -6.94 15.65 10.83
C PHE A 262 -6.83 14.60 9.72
N TYR A 263 -6.33 14.97 8.54
CA TYR A 263 -6.01 13.98 7.51
C TYR A 263 -4.93 13.00 7.99
N GLY A 264 -3.86 13.50 8.64
CA GLY A 264 -2.83 12.64 9.24
C GLY A 264 -3.38 11.69 10.29
N TYR A 265 -4.25 12.17 11.20
CA TYR A 265 -4.92 11.33 12.21
C TYR A 265 -5.84 10.30 11.53
N GLY A 266 -6.56 10.70 10.48
CA GLY A 266 -7.41 9.80 9.69
C GLY A 266 -6.62 8.64 9.10
N LEU A 267 -5.45 8.90 8.52
CA LEU A 267 -4.55 7.84 8.03
C LEU A 267 -4.01 6.96 9.16
N GLY A 268 -3.77 7.54 10.35
CA GLY A 268 -3.42 6.75 11.54
C GLY A 268 -4.52 5.77 11.94
N VAL A 269 -5.79 6.21 11.93
CA VAL A 269 -6.95 5.33 12.20
C VAL A 269 -7.10 4.24 11.13
N ILE A 270 -6.88 4.59 9.86
CA ILE A 270 -6.88 3.62 8.75
C ILE A 270 -5.81 2.55 8.96
N ALA A 271 -4.58 2.95 9.32
CA ALA A 271 -3.50 2.00 9.60
C ALA A 271 -3.78 1.12 10.82
N ALA A 272 -4.36 1.69 11.89
CA ALA A 272 -4.84 0.93 13.06
C ALA A 272 -5.95 -0.06 12.65
N GLY A 273 -6.82 0.32 11.71
CA GLY A 273 -7.79 -0.55 11.08
C GLY A 273 -7.13 -1.76 10.39
N ALA A 274 -6.09 -1.54 9.58
CA ALA A 274 -5.37 -2.63 8.93
C ALA A 274 -4.73 -3.60 9.93
N ILE A 275 -4.11 -3.08 11.00
CA ILE A 275 -3.52 -3.90 12.06
C ILE A 275 -4.60 -4.72 12.78
N SER A 276 -5.71 -4.09 13.17
CA SER A 276 -6.82 -4.77 13.84
C SER A 276 -7.45 -5.85 12.96
N GLY A 277 -7.59 -5.60 11.65
CA GLY A 277 -8.04 -6.59 10.66
C GLY A 277 -7.11 -7.79 10.59
N GLY A 278 -5.77 -7.57 10.63
CA GLY A 278 -4.78 -8.64 10.68
C GLY A 278 -4.86 -9.48 11.96
N ILE A 279 -5.02 -8.83 13.13
CA ILE A 279 -5.20 -9.52 14.42
C ILE A 279 -6.49 -10.33 14.43
N LEU A 280 -7.60 -9.75 13.95
CA LEU A 280 -8.88 -10.43 13.83
C LEU A 280 -8.79 -11.64 12.90
N ALA A 281 -8.07 -11.55 11.80
CA ALA A 281 -7.84 -12.69 10.91
C ALA A 281 -7.12 -13.84 11.61
N GLY A 282 -6.12 -13.55 12.44
CA GLY A 282 -5.41 -14.55 13.23
C GLY A 282 -6.32 -15.21 14.28
N THR A 283 -7.05 -14.42 15.06
CA THR A 283 -7.92 -14.91 16.16
C THR A 283 -9.16 -15.66 15.64
N LEU A 284 -9.73 -15.19 14.53
CA LEU A 284 -10.91 -15.80 13.91
C LEU A 284 -10.57 -16.84 12.85
N SER A 285 -9.30 -17.24 12.69
CA SER A 285 -8.81 -18.14 11.61
C SER A 285 -9.63 -19.41 11.46
N LYS A 286 -10.08 -20.02 12.56
CA LYS A 286 -10.94 -21.23 12.55
C LYS A 286 -12.35 -20.98 12.00
N LYS A 287 -12.86 -19.74 12.10
CA LYS A 287 -14.22 -19.34 11.66
C LYS A 287 -14.23 -18.70 10.28
N LEU A 288 -13.07 -18.21 9.81
CA LEU A 288 -12.89 -17.53 8.55
C LEU A 288 -12.81 -18.55 7.40
N LYS A 289 -13.96 -19.10 7.03
CA LYS A 289 -14.10 -19.91 5.83
C LYS A 289 -14.50 -19.04 4.64
N LEU A 290 -14.23 -19.47 3.42
CA LEU A 290 -14.60 -18.72 2.20
C LEU A 290 -16.09 -18.34 2.16
N LYS A 291 -16.95 -19.16 2.75
CA LYS A 291 -18.40 -18.92 2.90
C LYS A 291 -18.73 -17.68 3.74
N THR A 292 -17.79 -17.19 4.57
CA THR A 292 -18.00 -15.95 5.38
C THR A 292 -17.62 -14.68 4.62
N SER A 293 -16.99 -14.77 3.44
CA SER A 293 -16.60 -13.62 2.63
C SER A 293 -17.76 -12.64 2.33
N PRO A 294 -18.98 -13.09 1.98
CA PRO A 294 -20.10 -12.16 1.75
C PRO A 294 -20.45 -11.31 2.98
N ILE A 295 -20.31 -11.87 4.20
CA ILE A 295 -20.60 -11.13 5.44
C ILE A 295 -19.56 -10.02 5.64
N ILE A 296 -18.28 -10.30 5.38
CA ILE A 296 -17.21 -9.31 5.48
C ILE A 296 -17.45 -8.19 4.47
N LEU A 297 -17.80 -8.54 3.23
CA LEU A 297 -18.09 -7.57 2.18
C LEU A 297 -19.34 -6.71 2.48
N ILE A 298 -20.36 -7.27 3.15
CA ILE A 298 -21.51 -6.50 3.67
C ILE A 298 -21.01 -5.47 4.70
N GLY A 299 -20.13 -5.87 5.61
CA GLY A 299 -19.50 -4.95 6.55
C GLY A 299 -18.74 -3.82 5.84
N CYS A 300 -18.00 -4.12 4.77
CA CYS A 300 -17.33 -3.10 3.95
C CYS A 300 -18.34 -2.12 3.31
N ALA A 301 -19.44 -2.63 2.75
CA ALA A 301 -20.50 -1.80 2.16
C ALA A 301 -21.17 -0.90 3.21
N LEU A 302 -21.46 -1.42 4.40
CA LEU A 302 -22.03 -0.64 5.52
C LEU A 302 -21.05 0.44 6.00
N SER A 303 -19.76 0.15 6.08
CA SER A 303 -18.73 1.11 6.46
C SER A 303 -18.66 2.31 5.51
N ILE A 304 -18.78 2.07 4.19
CA ILE A 304 -18.83 3.12 3.18
C ILE A 304 -20.16 3.89 3.26
N LEU A 305 -21.29 3.21 3.46
CA LEU A 305 -22.60 3.85 3.64
C LEU A 305 -22.60 4.80 4.82
N MET A 306 -21.97 4.44 5.94
CA MET A 306 -21.83 5.35 7.10
C MET A 306 -21.17 6.66 6.71
N GLY A 307 -20.08 6.63 5.91
CA GLY A 307 -19.42 7.82 5.40
C GLY A 307 -20.32 8.66 4.49
N GLY A 308 -21.07 8.02 3.58
CA GLY A 308 -22.03 8.70 2.71
C GLY A 308 -23.17 9.37 3.48
N ILE A 309 -23.75 8.68 4.48
CA ILE A 309 -24.80 9.23 5.34
C ILE A 309 -24.27 10.42 6.15
N ALA A 310 -23.05 10.31 6.69
CA ALA A 310 -22.44 11.39 7.45
C ALA A 310 -22.27 12.66 6.60
N LEU A 311 -21.77 12.51 5.36
CA LEU A 311 -21.60 13.62 4.41
C LEU A 311 -22.93 14.26 3.99
N GLN A 312 -24.04 13.51 4.01
CA GLN A 312 -25.34 14.03 3.68
C GLN A 312 -26.00 14.75 4.85
N MET A 313 -25.87 14.20 6.07
CA MET A 313 -26.61 14.67 7.25
C MET A 313 -25.89 15.77 8.03
N PHE A 314 -24.57 15.69 8.18
CA PHE A 314 -23.80 16.52 9.12
C PHE A 314 -22.96 17.61 8.42
N LYS A 315 -23.40 18.26 7.44
CA LYS A 315 -22.74 19.33 6.63
C LYS A 315 -21.54 20.02 7.32
N GLY A 316 -20.31 19.56 7.03
CA GLY A 316 -19.08 20.27 7.38
C GLY A 316 -18.75 20.35 8.88
N THR A 317 -19.11 19.36 9.68
CA THR A 317 -18.91 19.35 11.13
C THR A 317 -17.88 18.31 11.57
N MET A 318 -17.44 18.38 12.82
CA MET A 318 -16.54 17.42 13.44
C MET A 318 -17.16 16.01 13.48
N GLU A 319 -18.49 15.92 13.61
CA GLU A 319 -19.21 14.65 13.58
C GLU A 319 -19.04 13.95 12.23
N THR A 320 -19.11 14.70 11.12
CA THR A 320 -18.83 14.16 9.76
C THR A 320 -17.44 13.58 9.69
N TYR A 321 -16.43 14.32 10.16
CA TYR A 321 -15.05 13.86 10.18
C TYR A 321 -14.90 12.55 10.98
N ILE A 322 -15.42 12.50 12.21
CA ILE A 322 -15.32 11.33 13.07
C ILE A 322 -15.94 10.10 12.43
N VAL A 323 -17.18 10.23 11.91
CA VAL A 323 -17.89 9.10 11.29
C VAL A 323 -17.19 8.66 10.01
N LEU A 324 -16.70 9.60 9.18
CA LEU A 324 -15.96 9.31 7.96
C LEU A 324 -14.67 8.54 8.24
N VAL A 325 -13.89 8.98 9.24
CA VAL A 325 -12.61 8.37 9.60
C VAL A 325 -12.81 7.00 10.26
N ILE A 326 -13.78 6.86 11.16
CA ILE A 326 -14.12 5.56 11.78
C ILE A 326 -14.62 4.59 10.70
N GLY A 327 -15.51 5.02 9.82
CA GLY A 327 -15.99 4.22 8.69
C GLY A 327 -14.85 3.77 7.78
N SER A 328 -13.90 4.65 7.48
CA SER A 328 -12.70 4.33 6.69
C SER A 328 -11.78 3.32 7.38
N GLY A 329 -11.55 3.49 8.69
CA GLY A 329 -10.77 2.54 9.49
C GLY A 329 -11.42 1.16 9.55
N LEU A 330 -12.74 1.10 9.76
CA LEU A 330 -13.51 -0.14 9.77
C LEU A 330 -13.50 -0.82 8.39
N LEU A 331 -13.64 -0.06 7.30
CA LEU A 331 -13.52 -0.56 5.94
C LEU A 331 -12.18 -1.25 5.73
N VAL A 332 -11.08 -0.58 6.10
CA VAL A 332 -9.73 -1.12 5.89
C VAL A 332 -9.49 -2.34 6.78
N ALA A 333 -10.00 -2.39 8.01
CA ALA A 333 -9.96 -3.57 8.86
C ALA A 333 -10.64 -4.78 8.20
N LEU A 334 -11.85 -4.60 7.68
CA LEU A 334 -12.62 -5.64 7.01
C LEU A 334 -12.00 -6.05 5.67
N SER A 335 -11.49 -5.08 4.91
CA SER A 335 -10.77 -5.35 3.64
C SER A 335 -9.50 -6.17 3.88
N THR A 336 -8.73 -5.85 4.92
CA THR A 336 -7.53 -6.62 5.31
C THR A 336 -7.90 -8.05 5.73
N LEU A 337 -8.98 -8.21 6.50
CA LEU A 337 -9.50 -9.50 6.88
C LEU A 337 -9.90 -10.33 5.64
N PHE A 338 -10.60 -9.73 4.69
CA PHE A 338 -10.95 -10.35 3.41
C PHE A 338 -9.73 -10.72 2.59
N GLN A 339 -8.74 -9.82 2.49
CA GLN A 339 -7.48 -10.07 1.80
C GLN A 339 -6.75 -11.31 2.35
N ILE A 340 -6.60 -11.40 3.68
CA ILE A 340 -5.94 -12.53 4.34
C ILE A 340 -6.71 -13.82 4.05
N GLN A 341 -8.04 -13.78 4.09
CA GLN A 341 -8.89 -14.93 3.77
C GLN A 341 -8.67 -15.41 2.32
N VAL A 342 -8.65 -14.50 1.35
CA VAL A 342 -8.39 -14.80 -0.06
C VAL A 342 -7.01 -15.41 -0.25
N ILE A 343 -5.96 -14.79 0.29
CA ILE A 343 -4.58 -15.29 0.17
C ILE A 343 -4.43 -16.67 0.83
N THR A 344 -5.03 -16.88 2.01
CA THR A 344 -4.99 -18.17 2.70
C THR A 344 -5.67 -19.27 1.86
N TYR A 345 -6.82 -18.96 1.27
CA TYR A 345 -7.50 -19.92 0.39
C TYR A 345 -6.65 -20.25 -0.85
N LEU A 346 -6.04 -19.23 -1.48
CA LEU A 346 -5.11 -19.40 -2.60
C LEU A 346 -3.96 -20.36 -2.23
N GLN A 347 -3.39 -20.21 -1.04
CA GLN A 347 -2.30 -21.05 -0.55
C GLN A 347 -2.72 -22.50 -0.32
N ILE A 348 -3.96 -22.75 0.10
CA ILE A 348 -4.48 -24.10 0.36
C ILE A 348 -4.79 -24.84 -0.95
N VAL A 349 -5.36 -24.14 -1.94
CA VAL A 349 -5.87 -24.76 -3.18
C VAL A 349 -4.80 -24.89 -4.27
N THR A 350 -3.75 -24.06 -4.20
CA THR A 350 -2.70 -24.03 -5.23
C THR A 350 -1.59 -25.04 -4.91
N PRO A 351 -1.14 -25.85 -5.89
CA PRO A 351 0.01 -26.74 -5.72
C PRO A 351 1.26 -25.99 -5.26
N LYS A 352 2.09 -26.62 -4.42
CA LYS A 352 3.25 -25.98 -3.77
C LYS A 352 4.19 -25.31 -4.77
N ASP A 353 4.37 -25.88 -5.96
CA ASP A 353 5.27 -25.40 -7.01
C ASP A 353 4.74 -24.13 -7.71
N LEU A 354 3.43 -23.84 -7.60
CA LEU A 354 2.76 -22.71 -8.24
C LEU A 354 2.30 -21.63 -7.26
N ILE A 355 2.33 -21.88 -5.94
CA ILE A 355 1.80 -20.95 -4.92
C ILE A 355 2.38 -19.53 -5.09
N GLY A 356 3.70 -19.40 -5.16
CA GLY A 356 4.35 -18.10 -5.29
C GLY A 356 3.95 -17.37 -6.57
N LYS A 357 3.89 -18.10 -7.69
CA LYS A 357 3.53 -17.56 -9.00
C LYS A 357 2.07 -17.08 -9.05
N VAL A 358 1.13 -17.87 -8.53
CA VAL A 358 -0.29 -17.53 -8.48
C VAL A 358 -0.56 -16.35 -7.56
N ILE A 359 0.04 -16.33 -6.35
CA ILE A 359 -0.11 -15.20 -5.43
C ILE A 359 0.44 -13.91 -6.04
N SER A 360 1.63 -13.96 -6.67
CA SER A 360 2.21 -12.80 -7.34
C SER A 360 1.32 -12.28 -8.47
N CYS A 361 0.71 -13.19 -9.24
CA CYS A 361 -0.23 -12.83 -10.30
C CYS A 361 -1.46 -12.12 -9.73
N VAL A 362 -2.06 -12.65 -8.66
CA VAL A 362 -3.22 -12.04 -7.99
C VAL A 362 -2.89 -10.67 -7.43
N ILE A 363 -1.75 -10.53 -6.74
CA ILE A 363 -1.29 -9.24 -6.21
C ILE A 363 -1.07 -8.23 -7.34
N CYS A 364 -0.47 -8.65 -8.46
CA CYS A 364 -0.26 -7.79 -9.62
C CYS A 364 -1.58 -7.27 -10.20
N ILE A 365 -2.58 -8.16 -10.39
CA ILE A 365 -3.92 -7.78 -10.85
C ILE A 365 -4.54 -6.74 -9.90
N CYS A 366 -4.46 -6.98 -8.59
CA CYS A 366 -5.01 -6.08 -7.58
C CYS A 366 -4.27 -4.73 -7.55
N MET A 367 -2.94 -4.74 -7.72
CA MET A 367 -2.16 -3.50 -7.78
C MET A 367 -2.48 -2.65 -9.01
N CYS A 368 -2.80 -3.27 -10.15
CA CYS A 368 -3.18 -2.55 -11.37
C CYS A 368 -4.52 -1.83 -11.25
N THR A 369 -5.42 -2.27 -10.36
CA THR A 369 -6.74 -1.64 -10.20
C THR A 369 -6.70 -0.36 -9.36
N ASN A 370 -5.73 -0.20 -8.45
CA ASN A 370 -5.60 1.00 -7.63
C ASN A 370 -5.39 2.28 -8.45
N PRO A 371 -4.43 2.35 -9.40
CA PRO A 371 -4.26 3.54 -10.26
C PRO A 371 -5.52 3.90 -11.03
N ILE A 372 -6.24 2.91 -11.55
CA ILE A 372 -7.48 3.13 -12.28
C ILE A 372 -8.53 3.78 -11.36
N GLY A 373 -8.70 3.25 -10.16
CA GLY A 373 -9.63 3.82 -9.18
C GLY A 373 -9.24 5.24 -8.75
N GLN A 374 -7.96 5.48 -8.50
CA GLN A 374 -7.45 6.81 -8.12
C GLN A 374 -7.72 7.85 -9.21
N PHE A 375 -7.47 7.51 -10.47
CA PHE A 375 -7.75 8.37 -11.60
C PHE A 375 -9.25 8.68 -11.72
N ILE A 376 -10.11 7.65 -11.64
CA ILE A 376 -11.56 7.80 -11.73
C ILE A 376 -12.09 8.69 -10.59
N TYR A 377 -11.73 8.41 -9.34
CA TYR A 377 -12.19 9.20 -8.20
C TYR A 377 -11.62 10.61 -8.18
N GLY A 378 -10.38 10.81 -8.67
CA GLY A 378 -9.81 12.14 -8.86
C GLY A 378 -10.72 13.01 -9.75
N ILE A 379 -11.13 12.47 -10.91
CA ILE A 379 -12.05 13.19 -11.83
C ILE A 379 -13.45 13.37 -11.22
N ILE A 380 -13.95 12.34 -10.51
CA ILE A 380 -15.29 12.43 -9.90
C ILE A 380 -15.32 13.56 -8.86
N PHE A 381 -14.36 13.61 -7.94
CA PHE A 381 -14.30 14.65 -6.90
C PHE A 381 -14.04 16.04 -7.48
N GLU A 382 -13.30 16.16 -8.58
CA GLU A 382 -13.08 17.44 -9.27
C GLU A 382 -14.36 18.03 -9.84
N LYS A 383 -15.27 17.18 -10.34
CA LYS A 383 -16.52 17.61 -10.95
C LYS A 383 -17.66 17.81 -9.95
N LEU A 384 -17.49 17.31 -8.72
CA LEU A 384 -18.53 17.37 -7.70
C LEU A 384 -18.31 18.57 -6.78
N GLU A 385 -18.91 19.71 -7.10
CA GLU A 385 -18.98 20.89 -6.21
C GLU A 385 -19.90 20.63 -5.00
N SER A 386 -20.93 19.82 -5.20
CA SER A 386 -21.92 19.43 -4.19
C SER A 386 -22.28 17.93 -4.35
N GLY A 387 -22.77 17.31 -3.28
CA GLY A 387 -23.16 15.90 -3.34
C GLY A 387 -22.00 14.91 -3.16
N LEU A 388 -21.01 15.23 -2.35
CA LEU A 388 -19.85 14.37 -2.03
C LEU A 388 -20.23 12.99 -1.47
N TYR A 389 -21.47 12.81 -1.02
CA TYR A 389 -22.03 11.52 -0.60
C TYR A 389 -22.33 10.58 -1.78
N ILE A 390 -22.51 11.11 -3.00
CA ILE A 390 -22.88 10.32 -4.18
C ILE A 390 -21.88 9.21 -4.51
N PRO A 391 -20.56 9.47 -4.57
CA PRO A 391 -19.56 8.43 -4.79
C PRO A 391 -19.60 7.30 -3.74
N PHE A 392 -19.91 7.63 -2.48
CA PHE A 392 -20.04 6.65 -1.40
C PHE A 392 -21.25 5.74 -1.61
N TYR A 393 -22.41 6.30 -1.96
CA TYR A 393 -23.60 5.51 -2.27
C TYR A 393 -23.42 4.65 -3.53
N ALA A 394 -22.80 5.21 -4.58
CA ALA A 394 -22.49 4.46 -5.79
C ALA A 394 -21.55 3.28 -5.50
N ALA A 395 -20.48 3.50 -4.72
CA ALA A 395 -19.56 2.45 -4.33
C ALA A 395 -20.24 1.35 -3.47
N ALA A 396 -21.12 1.74 -2.54
CA ALA A 396 -21.89 0.80 -1.74
C ALA A 396 -22.86 -0.04 -2.60
N LEU A 397 -23.52 0.57 -3.58
CA LEU A 397 -24.42 -0.11 -4.50
C LEU A 397 -23.66 -1.11 -5.40
N ILE A 398 -22.49 -0.73 -5.91
CA ILE A 398 -21.62 -1.62 -6.66
C ILE A 398 -21.20 -2.80 -5.79
N MET A 399 -20.87 -2.56 -4.50
CA MET A 399 -20.52 -3.62 -3.57
C MET A 399 -21.66 -4.60 -3.33
N ILE A 400 -22.90 -4.16 -3.28
CA ILE A 400 -24.06 -5.05 -3.18
C ILE A 400 -24.10 -5.99 -4.41
N GLY A 401 -23.88 -5.47 -5.61
CA GLY A 401 -23.76 -6.28 -6.83
C GLY A 401 -22.66 -7.33 -6.73
N ILE A 402 -21.46 -6.93 -6.23
CA ILE A 402 -20.32 -7.83 -6.03
C ILE A 402 -20.64 -8.90 -4.98
N ILE A 403 -21.35 -8.56 -3.90
CA ILE A 403 -21.79 -9.50 -2.86
C ILE A 403 -22.71 -10.58 -3.44
N VAL A 404 -23.66 -10.19 -4.29
CA VAL A 404 -24.56 -11.14 -4.96
C VAL A 404 -23.78 -12.09 -5.87
N LEU A 405 -22.83 -11.56 -6.65
CA LEU A 405 -21.94 -12.37 -7.49
C LEU A 405 -21.07 -13.31 -6.63
N THR A 406 -20.52 -12.80 -5.54
CA THR A 406 -19.67 -13.57 -4.62
C THR A 406 -20.45 -14.72 -3.99
N ARG A 407 -21.68 -14.51 -3.57
CA ARG A 407 -22.55 -15.60 -3.07
C ARG A 407 -22.70 -16.70 -4.11
N ARG A 408 -23.02 -16.39 -5.35
CA ARG A 408 -23.15 -17.39 -6.43
C ARG A 408 -21.85 -18.16 -6.68
N ILE A 409 -20.70 -17.51 -6.57
CA ILE A 409 -19.40 -18.13 -6.79
C ILE A 409 -19.03 -19.10 -5.66
N PHE A 410 -19.31 -18.75 -4.39
CA PHE A 410 -18.83 -19.49 -3.22
C PHE A 410 -19.83 -20.53 -2.69
N TYR A 411 -21.12 -20.35 -2.93
CA TYR A 411 -22.14 -21.34 -2.56
C TYR A 411 -22.48 -22.35 -3.68
N GLY A 412 -22.15 -22.03 -4.95
CA GLY A 412 -22.42 -22.91 -6.08
C GLY A 412 -21.38 -24.03 -6.30
N ASN A 413 -20.28 -24.04 -5.58
CA ASN A 413 -19.17 -24.98 -5.77
C ASN A 413 -19.10 -26.13 -4.73
N ASP A 414 -20.12 -26.33 -3.91
CA ASP A 414 -20.16 -27.43 -2.94
C ASP A 414 -20.61 -28.78 -3.54
N ASN A 415 -20.82 -28.87 -4.85
CA ASN A 415 -21.25 -30.11 -5.54
C ASN A 415 -20.13 -30.82 -6.34
N HIS A 416 -18.84 -30.47 -6.07
CA HIS A 416 -17.73 -31.25 -6.65
C HIS A 416 -16.59 -31.47 -5.68
#